data_7fd09946faef4aeb517840feed95b242
#
_entry.id   7fd09946faef4aeb517840feed95b242
#
_cell.length_a   1.000
_cell.length_b   1.000
_cell.length_c   1.000
_cell.angle_alpha   90.00
_cell.angle_beta   90.00
_cell.angle_gamma   90.00
#
_symmetry.space_group_name_H-M   'P 1'
#
loop_
_entity.id
_entity.type
_entity.pdbx_description
1 polymer ?
#
loop_
_entity_poly.entity_id
_entity_poly.type
_entity_poly.pdbx_seq_one_letter_code
_entity_poly.pdbx_strand_id
1 'polypeptide(L)'
;MVDRNSLFADEKLLFDPAPKDINPIPIIFAFPNEYTVGITSLGYQVVWATFAMRRDVEVSRLFTDLHEPLLHQSELLGFSLSWELDYVNIFQILESLQIPLRSHQRSENHPLIFGGGPVLTANPEPFADFFDVILLGEGENLLNDFINAYQQVRGETRSTKLAHLAQIPGLYIPSLYEVTYTSEVGAIAQISPIASNIPATITKQTYRGNTLSSSTVVTEKSAWPNIFMVEVVRSCPEMCRFCLASYLSLPFRTASLEDGLIPAIEQGLQVTNRLGLLGASVTQHPEFDELLNYLAQPQYDQLRLSIASVRTNTVSVKLAETLTKRQTNSLTIAVETGSDRLREIINKKLTNEEIITAAMNAKAGGLKGLKLYGMIGIPGEEIADLEATIAMFQNLKKAAPGLRLTFGCSTFVPKSHTPWQWCGLNKEAEKRLKFYEKALRKIGVDFRPESFNWSVIQTLLSRGDRRVSYLLEQVRHYGDSLGSYKRAFKELKGQLPPLDFYVEENWQLATVLPWQHLEGPLPVNTLQKHFQESLRHIPSYNNLI
;
A
#
# COMPACT_ATOMS: atom_id res chain seq x y z
N MET A 1 -28.06 19.90 3.29
CA MET A 1 -26.92 19.57 4.17
C MET A 1 -27.22 18.23 4.79
N VAL A 2 -26.46 17.20 4.47
CA VAL A 2 -26.57 15.91 5.15
C VAL A 2 -26.07 16.16 6.58
N ASP A 3 -26.85 15.76 7.56
CA ASP A 3 -26.43 15.83 8.96
C ASP A 3 -25.16 14.97 9.11
N ARG A 4 -24.02 15.63 9.38
CA ARG A 4 -22.70 14.97 9.45
C ARG A 4 -22.65 13.88 10.52
N ASN A 5 -23.46 13.97 11.56
CA ASN A 5 -23.60 12.92 12.57
C ASN A 5 -24.32 11.66 12.06
N SER A 6 -25.07 11.75 10.95
CA SER A 6 -25.80 10.60 10.41
C SER A 6 -24.90 9.55 9.75
N LEU A 7 -23.69 9.92 9.27
CA LEU A 7 -22.79 8.98 8.60
C LEU A 7 -22.25 7.91 9.55
N PHE A 8 -21.84 8.29 10.75
CA PHE A 8 -21.40 7.33 11.77
C PHE A 8 -22.57 6.52 12.36
N ALA A 9 -23.77 7.10 12.40
CA ALA A 9 -24.96 6.42 12.93
C ALA A 9 -25.39 5.21 12.07
N ASP A 10 -25.06 5.19 10.78
CA ASP A 10 -25.37 4.10 9.86
C ASP A 10 -24.35 2.94 9.92
N GLU A 11 -23.29 3.07 10.72
CA GLU A 11 -22.28 2.03 10.86
C GLU A 11 -22.78 0.84 11.67
N LYS A 12 -22.52 -0.35 11.17
CA LYS A 12 -22.70 -1.61 11.89
C LYS A 12 -21.34 -2.06 12.40
N LEU A 13 -21.15 -1.93 13.71
CA LEU A 13 -19.91 -2.37 14.35
C LEU A 13 -19.93 -3.88 14.54
N LEU A 14 -18.80 -4.52 14.29
CA LEU A 14 -18.58 -5.96 14.46
C LEU A 14 -17.67 -6.26 15.66
N PHE A 15 -17.57 -5.31 16.57
CA PHE A 15 -16.88 -5.41 17.85
C PHE A 15 -17.58 -4.52 18.87
N ASP A 16 -17.34 -4.78 20.15
CA ASP A 16 -17.84 -3.95 21.23
C ASP A 16 -16.75 -3.03 21.75
N PRO A 17 -16.89 -1.69 21.62
CA PRO A 17 -15.97 -0.75 22.24
C PRO A 17 -15.88 -0.97 23.76
N ALA A 18 -14.67 -1.01 24.29
CA ALA A 18 -14.50 -1.21 25.73
C ALA A 18 -14.97 0.00 26.54
N PRO A 19 -15.57 -0.20 27.74
CA PRO A 19 -15.79 0.89 28.69
C PRO A 19 -14.45 1.51 29.09
N LYS A 20 -14.40 2.86 29.18
CA LYS A 20 -13.16 3.58 29.41
C LYS A 20 -12.82 3.69 30.89
N ASP A 21 -11.54 3.62 31.21
CA ASP A 21 -10.99 3.90 32.53
C ASP A 21 -11.15 5.40 32.90
N ILE A 22 -10.88 5.76 34.14
CA ILE A 22 -11.11 7.15 34.63
C ILE A 22 -10.25 8.19 33.90
N ASN A 23 -9.06 7.81 33.42
CA ASN A 23 -8.12 8.71 32.73
C ASN A 23 -7.49 8.00 31.52
N PRO A 24 -8.28 7.72 30.48
CA PRO A 24 -7.79 7.07 29.28
C PRO A 24 -6.82 8.00 28.53
N ILE A 25 -5.99 7.45 27.64
CA ILE A 25 -5.14 8.21 26.72
C ILE A 25 -6.03 8.75 25.60
N PRO A 26 -6.18 10.08 25.43
CA PRO A 26 -7.00 10.65 24.37
C PRO A 26 -6.22 10.64 23.05
N ILE A 27 -6.74 9.90 22.07
CA ILE A 27 -6.15 9.71 20.73
C ILE A 27 -7.11 10.25 19.67
N ILE A 28 -6.61 11.06 18.74
CA ILE A 28 -7.27 11.31 17.45
C ILE A 28 -6.62 10.37 16.44
N PHE A 29 -7.41 9.55 15.75
CA PHE A 29 -6.92 8.66 14.71
C PHE A 29 -7.49 9.06 13.35
N ALA A 30 -6.60 9.56 12.48
CA ALA A 30 -6.95 10.15 11.20
C ALA A 30 -6.65 9.20 10.02
N PHE A 31 -7.54 9.22 9.04
CA PHE A 31 -7.25 8.77 7.69
C PHE A 31 -7.16 10.02 6.79
N PRO A 32 -6.02 10.25 6.11
CA PRO A 32 -5.82 11.49 5.36
C PRO A 32 -6.51 11.47 4.00
N ASN A 33 -7.82 11.19 3.98
CA ASN A 33 -8.71 11.25 2.83
C ASN A 33 -10.17 11.34 3.33
N GLU A 34 -11.13 11.37 2.40
CA GLU A 34 -12.55 11.39 2.73
C GLU A 34 -12.99 10.13 3.51
N TYR A 35 -14.05 10.27 4.32
CA TYR A 35 -14.62 9.18 5.10
C TYR A 35 -14.92 7.94 4.26
N THR A 36 -15.51 8.13 3.07
CA THR A 36 -15.88 7.02 2.17
C THR A 36 -14.70 6.16 1.78
N VAL A 37 -13.53 6.78 1.56
CA VAL A 37 -12.27 6.10 1.24
C VAL A 37 -11.66 5.48 2.49
N GLY A 38 -11.55 6.26 3.56
CA GLY A 38 -10.92 5.83 4.80
C GLY A 38 -11.63 4.66 5.46
N ILE A 39 -12.96 4.71 5.55
CA ILE A 39 -13.73 3.61 6.15
C ILE A 39 -13.74 2.34 5.28
N THR A 40 -13.38 2.43 4.01
CA THR A 40 -13.18 1.26 3.15
C THR A 40 -11.82 0.59 3.38
N SER A 41 -10.86 1.29 4.01
CA SER A 41 -9.53 0.75 4.32
C SER A 41 -9.60 -0.25 5.48
N LEU A 42 -9.37 -1.53 5.19
CA LEU A 42 -9.37 -2.58 6.22
C LEU A 42 -8.32 -2.31 7.31
N GLY A 43 -7.12 -1.87 6.92
CA GLY A 43 -6.06 -1.52 7.88
C GLY A 43 -6.46 -0.39 8.82
N TYR A 44 -7.14 0.65 8.32
CA TYR A 44 -7.66 1.73 9.17
C TYR A 44 -8.71 1.24 10.16
N GLN A 45 -9.67 0.43 9.69
CA GLN A 45 -10.72 -0.14 10.53
C GLN A 45 -10.14 -0.97 11.68
N VAL A 46 -9.16 -1.84 11.38
CA VAL A 46 -8.52 -2.72 12.39
C VAL A 46 -7.76 -1.89 13.43
N VAL A 47 -6.98 -0.90 13.01
CA VAL A 47 -6.24 -0.02 13.94
C VAL A 47 -7.19 0.75 14.85
N TRP A 48 -8.24 1.35 14.27
CA TRP A 48 -9.24 2.04 15.06
C TRP A 48 -9.94 1.12 16.07
N ALA A 49 -10.38 -0.06 15.63
CA ALA A 49 -11.02 -1.04 16.52
C ALA A 49 -10.08 -1.48 17.65
N THR A 50 -8.79 -1.69 17.35
CA THR A 50 -7.77 -2.00 18.37
C THR A 50 -7.71 -0.93 19.46
N PHE A 51 -7.70 0.33 19.10
CA PHE A 51 -7.76 1.44 20.06
C PHE A 51 -9.09 1.49 20.81
N ALA A 52 -10.22 1.34 20.10
CA ALA A 52 -11.54 1.41 20.69
C ALA A 52 -11.83 0.29 21.71
N MET A 53 -11.24 -0.90 21.50
CA MET A 53 -11.35 -2.04 22.41
C MET A 53 -10.44 -1.95 23.66
N ARG A 54 -9.52 -0.98 23.72
CA ARG A 54 -8.69 -0.76 24.92
C ARG A 54 -9.43 0.10 25.93
N ARG A 55 -9.37 -0.28 27.21
CA ARG A 55 -9.99 0.50 28.31
C ARG A 55 -9.21 1.77 28.63
N ASP A 56 -7.88 1.73 28.46
CA ASP A 56 -6.95 2.81 28.74
C ASP A 56 -6.77 3.79 27.58
N VAL A 57 -7.55 3.66 26.50
CA VAL A 57 -7.54 4.55 25.32
C VAL A 57 -8.95 5.06 25.02
N GLU A 58 -9.07 6.36 24.82
CA GLU A 58 -10.24 7.00 24.23
C GLU A 58 -9.87 7.53 22.84
N VAL A 59 -10.53 7.04 21.80
CA VAL A 59 -10.18 7.36 20.41
C VAL A 59 -11.34 8.03 19.68
N SER A 60 -11.04 9.15 18.99
CA SER A 60 -11.93 9.79 18.02
C SER A 60 -11.37 9.64 16.61
N ARG A 61 -12.27 9.45 15.63
CA ARG A 61 -11.91 9.34 14.21
C ARG A 61 -11.93 10.68 13.50
N LEU A 62 -10.98 10.89 12.59
CA LEU A 62 -10.87 12.10 11.79
C LEU A 62 -10.61 11.75 10.31
N PHE A 63 -11.38 12.36 9.41
CA PHE A 63 -11.24 12.32 7.96
C PHE A 63 -11.19 13.74 7.42
N THR A 64 -10.90 13.92 6.14
CA THR A 64 -10.81 15.27 5.55
C THR A 64 -12.17 15.99 5.46
N ASP A 65 -13.25 15.25 5.37
CA ASP A 65 -14.64 15.72 5.21
C ASP A 65 -15.51 15.50 6.44
N LEU A 66 -15.09 14.64 7.39
CA LEU A 66 -15.90 14.19 8.52
C LEU A 66 -15.03 13.86 9.73
N HIS A 67 -15.53 14.13 10.93
CA HIS A 67 -14.90 13.71 12.18
C HIS A 67 -15.93 13.45 13.27
N GLU A 68 -15.61 12.59 14.22
CA GLU A 68 -16.28 12.47 15.50
C GLU A 68 -15.99 13.70 16.37
N PRO A 69 -16.70 13.92 17.48
CA PRO A 69 -16.31 14.96 18.44
C PRO A 69 -14.85 14.78 18.84
N LEU A 70 -14.03 15.80 18.53
CA LEU A 70 -12.59 15.73 18.81
C LEU A 70 -12.35 15.87 20.30
N LEU A 71 -11.43 15.05 20.81
CA LEU A 71 -11.05 15.05 22.21
C LEU A 71 -10.23 16.30 22.53
N HIS A 72 -10.66 17.04 23.55
CA HIS A 72 -9.91 18.16 24.04
C HIS A 72 -8.57 17.68 24.63
N GLN A 73 -7.48 18.34 24.28
CA GLN A 73 -6.14 18.00 24.73
C GLN A 73 -5.72 16.57 24.38
N SER A 74 -5.96 16.15 23.11
CA SER A 74 -5.46 14.88 22.63
C SER A 74 -3.93 14.76 22.86
N GLU A 75 -3.50 13.63 23.42
CA GLU A 75 -2.09 13.36 23.70
C GLU A 75 -1.39 12.76 22.47
N LEU A 76 -2.14 12.03 21.65
CA LEU A 76 -1.66 11.38 20.44
C LEU A 76 -2.56 11.72 19.25
N LEU A 77 -1.94 12.00 18.10
CA LEU A 77 -2.63 12.11 16.82
C LEU A 77 -1.97 11.15 15.83
N GLY A 78 -2.72 10.16 15.39
CA GLY A 78 -2.23 9.11 14.50
C GLY A 78 -2.75 9.22 13.07
N PHE A 79 -1.92 8.84 12.10
CA PHE A 79 -2.27 8.78 10.68
C PHE A 79 -2.04 7.39 10.10
N SER A 80 -3.05 6.89 9.37
CA SER A 80 -2.91 5.71 8.52
C SER A 80 -2.59 6.15 7.09
N LEU A 81 -1.31 6.09 6.68
CA LEU A 81 -0.86 6.51 5.36
C LEU A 81 -0.73 5.30 4.42
N SER A 82 -1.75 5.10 3.58
CA SER A 82 -1.84 3.96 2.65
C SER A 82 -1.43 4.31 1.21
N TRP A 83 -1.42 5.60 0.87
CA TRP A 83 -1.09 6.11 -0.47
C TRP A 83 -0.18 7.33 -0.35
N GLU A 84 0.92 7.36 -1.08
CA GLU A 84 1.95 8.40 -0.95
C GLU A 84 1.39 9.82 -1.16
N LEU A 85 0.46 9.98 -2.09
CA LEU A 85 -0.09 11.29 -2.47
C LEU A 85 -1.05 11.88 -1.42
N ASP A 86 -1.53 11.08 -0.47
CA ASP A 86 -2.41 11.57 0.60
C ASP A 86 -1.68 12.44 1.65
N TYR A 87 -0.35 12.60 1.55
CA TYR A 87 0.41 13.45 2.48
C TYR A 87 -0.09 14.89 2.53
N VAL A 88 -0.61 15.41 1.43
CA VAL A 88 -1.16 16.79 1.35
C VAL A 88 -2.28 16.97 2.38
N ASN A 89 -3.10 15.94 2.54
CA ASN A 89 -4.21 15.96 3.49
C ASN A 89 -3.72 15.87 4.95
N ILE A 90 -2.56 15.25 5.21
CA ILE A 90 -1.91 15.30 6.54
C ILE A 90 -1.60 16.76 6.90
N PHE A 91 -1.04 17.52 5.96
CA PHE A 91 -0.74 18.94 6.19
C PHE A 91 -2.01 19.74 6.47
N GLN A 92 -3.06 19.54 5.68
CA GLN A 92 -4.34 20.22 5.89
C GLN A 92 -4.95 19.91 7.27
N ILE A 93 -4.88 18.65 7.71
CA ILE A 93 -5.38 18.24 9.03
C ILE A 93 -4.55 18.90 10.13
N LEU A 94 -3.22 18.83 10.07
CA LEU A 94 -2.35 19.47 11.08
C LEU A 94 -2.59 20.99 11.16
N GLU A 95 -2.71 21.67 10.03
CA GLU A 95 -3.02 23.11 9.98
C GLU A 95 -4.40 23.44 10.55
N SER A 96 -5.42 22.63 10.24
CA SER A 96 -6.78 22.83 10.78
C SER A 96 -6.85 22.67 12.29
N LEU A 97 -5.98 21.84 12.86
CA LEU A 97 -5.84 21.62 14.30
C LEU A 97 -4.81 22.57 14.94
N GLN A 98 -4.25 23.52 14.18
CA GLN A 98 -3.23 24.47 14.62
C GLN A 98 -1.97 23.79 15.19
N ILE A 99 -1.61 22.61 14.65
CA ILE A 99 -0.42 21.86 15.03
C ILE A 99 0.70 22.17 14.02
N PRO A 100 1.91 22.53 14.48
CA PRO A 100 3.05 22.76 13.59
C PRO A 100 3.35 21.54 12.73
N LEU A 101 3.62 21.75 11.43
CA LEU A 101 3.90 20.66 10.51
C LEU A 101 5.14 19.88 10.93
N ARG A 102 6.25 20.57 11.17
CA ARG A 102 7.53 19.95 11.52
C ARG A 102 7.58 19.53 12.99
N SER A 103 8.05 18.31 13.24
CA SER A 103 8.16 17.75 14.59
C SER A 103 8.99 18.60 15.55
N HIS A 104 10.10 19.19 15.08
CA HIS A 104 10.97 20.04 15.91
C HIS A 104 10.36 21.39 16.32
N GLN A 105 9.26 21.80 15.68
CA GLN A 105 8.52 23.03 16.06
C GLN A 105 7.45 22.77 17.12
N ARG A 106 7.20 21.49 17.47
CA ARG A 106 6.19 21.10 18.46
C ARG A 106 6.74 21.18 19.88
N SER A 107 5.91 21.69 20.78
CA SER A 107 6.18 21.79 22.21
C SER A 107 5.43 20.71 23.00
N GLU A 108 5.58 20.74 24.33
CA GLU A 108 4.86 19.86 25.27
C GLU A 108 3.33 19.97 25.17
N ASN A 109 2.82 21.10 24.68
CA ASN A 109 1.38 21.33 24.52
C ASN A 109 0.77 20.72 23.26
N HIS A 110 1.59 20.18 22.36
CA HIS A 110 1.12 19.54 21.14
C HIS A 110 1.11 18.02 21.31
N PRO A 111 0.17 17.29 20.70
CA PRO A 111 0.18 15.84 20.71
C PRO A 111 1.46 15.28 20.07
N LEU A 112 1.83 14.05 20.42
CA LEU A 112 2.79 13.29 19.62
C LEU A 112 2.09 12.84 18.32
N ILE A 113 2.69 13.18 17.20
CA ILE A 113 2.19 12.77 15.89
C ILE A 113 2.81 11.44 15.52
N PHE A 114 1.98 10.42 15.41
CA PHE A 114 2.44 9.11 14.96
C PHE A 114 1.82 8.71 13.62
N GLY A 115 2.51 7.84 12.91
CA GLY A 115 2.02 7.35 11.62
C GLY A 115 2.37 5.89 11.40
N GLY A 116 1.59 5.22 10.58
CA GLY A 116 1.83 3.85 10.13
C GLY A 116 1.23 3.60 8.76
N GLY A 117 1.33 2.38 8.30
CA GLY A 117 0.82 1.95 7.01
C GLY A 117 1.92 1.63 5.99
N PRO A 118 1.54 1.11 4.81
CA PRO A 118 2.50 0.58 3.83
C PRO A 118 3.48 1.64 3.29
N VAL A 119 3.06 2.88 3.16
CA VAL A 119 3.91 3.97 2.67
C VAL A 119 5.06 4.25 3.64
N LEU A 120 4.74 4.50 4.90
CA LEU A 120 5.74 4.78 5.94
C LEU A 120 6.61 3.56 6.26
N THR A 121 6.05 2.35 6.17
CA THR A 121 6.83 1.11 6.33
C THR A 121 7.83 0.91 5.17
N ALA A 122 7.48 1.34 3.97
CA ALA A 122 8.33 1.21 2.79
C ALA A 122 9.47 2.25 2.77
N ASN A 123 9.13 3.54 2.84
CA ASN A 123 10.09 4.63 2.91
C ASN A 123 9.51 5.82 3.67
N PRO A 124 9.81 6.00 4.95
CA PRO A 124 9.31 7.12 5.74
C PRO A 124 10.04 8.45 5.46
N GLU A 125 11.25 8.42 4.88
CA GLU A 125 12.16 9.57 4.87
C GLU A 125 11.59 10.84 4.23
N PRO A 126 10.83 10.82 3.12
CA PRO A 126 10.21 12.03 2.58
C PRO A 126 9.24 12.72 3.56
N PHE A 127 8.73 11.97 4.54
CA PHE A 127 7.70 12.40 5.50
C PHE A 127 8.25 12.50 6.93
N ALA A 128 9.48 12.06 7.17
CA ALA A 128 10.06 11.86 8.49
C ALA A 128 9.97 13.10 9.40
N ASP A 129 10.23 14.29 8.85
CA ASP A 129 10.18 15.54 9.60
C ASP A 129 8.78 15.93 10.11
N PHE A 130 7.73 15.30 9.60
CA PHE A 130 6.34 15.59 9.97
C PHE A 130 5.80 14.66 11.06
N PHE A 131 6.52 13.59 11.37
CA PHE A 131 6.12 12.61 12.40
C PHE A 131 7.08 12.62 13.59
N ASP A 132 6.53 12.40 14.77
CA ASP A 132 7.31 12.18 16.00
C ASP A 132 7.66 10.70 16.14
N VAL A 133 6.74 9.82 15.77
CA VAL A 133 6.85 8.34 15.86
C VAL A 133 6.31 7.71 14.58
N ILE A 134 7.06 6.78 14.00
CA ILE A 134 6.60 6.00 12.86
C ILE A 134 6.60 4.52 13.23
N LEU A 135 5.44 3.87 13.04
CA LEU A 135 5.23 2.46 13.32
C LEU A 135 5.52 1.66 12.04
N LEU A 136 6.57 0.84 12.07
CA LEU A 136 7.05 0.09 10.92
C LEU A 136 6.55 -1.36 10.96
N GLY A 137 5.63 -1.68 10.07
CA GLY A 137 5.12 -3.04 9.89
C GLY A 137 3.65 -3.21 10.19
N GLU A 138 3.33 -4.37 10.74
CA GLU A 138 1.96 -4.82 10.96
C GLU A 138 1.49 -4.43 12.36
N GLY A 139 0.29 -3.87 12.44
CA GLY A 139 -0.20 -3.19 13.63
C GLY A 139 -0.71 -4.10 14.75
N GLU A 140 -1.00 -5.38 14.48
CA GLU A 140 -1.73 -6.25 15.39
C GLU A 140 -1.13 -6.33 16.81
N ASN A 141 0.20 -6.46 16.91
CA ASN A 141 0.91 -6.44 18.20
C ASN A 141 1.56 -5.07 18.46
N LEU A 142 2.13 -4.45 17.41
CA LEU A 142 2.91 -3.22 17.49
C LEU A 142 2.12 -2.05 18.10
N LEU A 143 0.82 -1.94 17.83
CA LEU A 143 -0.04 -0.92 18.42
C LEU A 143 -0.17 -1.06 19.92
N ASN A 144 -0.30 -2.28 20.41
CA ASN A 144 -0.36 -2.55 21.86
C ASN A 144 0.97 -2.25 22.53
N ASP A 145 2.09 -2.65 21.92
CA ASP A 145 3.44 -2.37 22.43
C ASP A 145 3.70 -0.85 22.48
N PHE A 146 3.30 -0.12 21.45
CA PHE A 146 3.38 1.35 21.39
C PHE A 146 2.59 2.02 22.53
N ILE A 147 1.30 1.66 22.70
CA ILE A 147 0.45 2.26 23.74
C ILE A 147 0.94 1.90 25.13
N ASN A 148 1.33 0.64 25.35
CA ASN A 148 1.87 0.20 26.64
C ASN A 148 3.16 0.94 27.02
N ALA A 149 4.05 1.14 26.04
CA ALA A 149 5.28 1.92 26.26
C ALA A 149 4.98 3.40 26.51
N TYR A 150 4.05 3.99 25.74
CA TYR A 150 3.62 5.36 25.95
C TYR A 150 3.03 5.57 27.37
N GLN A 151 2.20 4.66 27.84
CA GLN A 151 1.59 4.70 29.18
C GLN A 151 2.65 4.77 30.30
N GLN A 152 3.78 4.10 30.14
CA GLN A 152 4.87 4.10 31.13
C GLN A 152 5.52 5.48 31.30
N VAL A 153 5.51 6.30 30.25
CA VAL A 153 6.16 7.61 30.22
C VAL A 153 5.19 8.77 29.97
N ARG A 154 3.89 8.52 30.16
CA ARG A 154 2.82 9.47 29.82
C ARG A 154 3.00 10.86 30.45
N GLY A 155 3.45 10.93 31.71
CA GLY A 155 3.69 12.17 32.44
C GLY A 155 5.05 12.84 32.19
N GLU A 156 5.93 12.21 31.40
CA GLU A 156 7.29 12.68 31.17
C GLU A 156 7.35 13.76 30.07
N THR A 157 8.51 14.40 29.93
CA THR A 157 8.77 15.36 28.85
C THR A 157 8.72 14.69 27.48
N ARG A 158 8.43 15.48 26.42
CA ARG A 158 8.40 14.99 25.04
C ARG A 158 9.70 14.27 24.65
N SER A 159 10.85 14.80 25.03
CA SER A 159 12.15 14.19 24.74
C SER A 159 12.33 12.84 25.44
N THR A 160 11.91 12.73 26.71
CA THR A 160 11.94 11.47 27.47
C THR A 160 11.01 10.44 26.85
N LYS A 161 9.79 10.83 26.47
CA LYS A 161 8.84 9.97 25.76
C LYS A 161 9.45 9.41 24.48
N LEU A 162 10.01 10.24 23.62
CA LEU A 162 10.61 9.84 22.36
C LEU A 162 11.81 8.91 22.56
N ALA A 163 12.69 9.21 23.51
CA ALA A 163 13.84 8.35 23.83
C ALA A 163 13.42 6.96 24.35
N HIS A 164 12.34 6.89 25.15
CA HIS A 164 11.78 5.63 25.63
C HIS A 164 11.13 4.83 24.49
N LEU A 165 10.30 5.48 23.68
CA LEU A 165 9.62 4.85 22.56
C LEU A 165 10.60 4.31 21.51
N ALA A 166 11.77 4.94 21.34
CA ALA A 166 12.83 4.46 20.43
C ALA A 166 13.40 3.08 20.81
N GLN A 167 13.17 2.62 22.04
CA GLN A 167 13.61 1.28 22.49
C GLN A 167 12.64 0.17 22.10
N ILE A 168 11.45 0.51 21.61
CA ILE A 168 10.43 -0.47 21.24
C ILE A 168 10.69 -0.94 19.80
N PRO A 169 10.85 -2.24 19.56
CA PRO A 169 11.06 -2.78 18.22
C PRO A 169 9.95 -2.32 17.24
N GLY A 170 10.35 -1.84 16.07
CA GLY A 170 9.42 -1.35 15.05
C GLY A 170 8.98 0.11 15.19
N LEU A 171 9.41 0.82 16.24
CA LEU A 171 9.19 2.25 16.36
C LEU A 171 10.41 3.03 15.85
N TYR A 172 10.20 3.81 14.80
CA TYR A 172 11.17 4.75 14.26
C TYR A 172 10.86 6.16 14.76
N ILE A 173 11.84 6.80 15.41
CA ILE A 173 11.76 8.16 15.93
C ILE A 173 12.69 9.05 15.09
N PRO A 174 12.20 9.70 14.02
CA PRO A 174 13.07 10.37 13.03
C PRO A 174 14.03 11.41 13.63
N SER A 175 13.60 12.13 14.66
CA SER A 175 14.40 13.15 15.34
C SER A 175 15.63 12.60 16.08
N LEU A 176 15.72 11.30 16.28
CA LEU A 176 16.86 10.63 16.93
C LEU A 176 17.87 10.06 15.92
N TYR A 177 17.74 10.41 14.63
CA TYR A 177 18.67 9.99 13.58
C TYR A 177 19.14 11.19 12.76
N GLU A 178 20.45 11.26 12.60
CA GLU A 178 21.12 12.22 11.72
C GLU A 178 21.32 11.60 10.33
N VAL A 179 21.03 12.38 9.30
CA VAL A 179 21.29 12.03 7.90
C VAL A 179 22.36 12.96 7.35
N THR A 180 23.51 12.42 6.99
CA THR A 180 24.59 13.17 6.33
C THR A 180 24.61 12.88 4.85
N TYR A 181 25.09 13.85 4.07
CA TYR A 181 25.13 13.77 2.61
C TYR A 181 26.54 13.98 2.08
N THR A 182 26.85 13.42 0.91
CA THR A 182 28.16 13.62 0.26
C THR A 182 28.38 15.07 -0.19
N SER A 183 27.30 15.79 -0.45
CA SER A 183 27.22 17.23 -0.68
C SER A 183 25.75 17.66 -0.54
N GLU A 184 25.44 18.96 -0.57
CA GLU A 184 24.05 19.46 -0.50
C GLU A 184 23.13 18.85 -1.56
N VAL A 185 23.65 18.62 -2.76
CA VAL A 185 22.94 17.97 -3.87
C VAL A 185 23.39 16.53 -4.13
N GLY A 186 24.20 15.96 -3.25
CA GLY A 186 24.75 14.61 -3.37
C GLY A 186 23.84 13.54 -2.78
N ALA A 187 24.24 12.28 -2.93
CA ALA A 187 23.59 11.15 -2.30
C ALA A 187 23.77 11.17 -0.77
N ILE A 188 23.00 10.35 -0.06
CA ILE A 188 23.19 10.11 1.37
C ILE A 188 24.58 9.50 1.58
N ALA A 189 25.34 10.03 2.53
CA ALA A 189 26.61 9.47 2.99
C ALA A 189 26.36 8.46 4.11
N GLN A 190 25.54 8.82 5.09
CA GLN A 190 25.23 7.97 6.24
C GLN A 190 23.90 8.37 6.89
N ILE A 191 23.23 7.38 7.48
CA ILE A 191 22.11 7.56 8.43
C ILE A 191 22.56 6.90 9.74
N SER A 192 22.59 7.66 10.83
CA SER A 192 23.10 7.19 12.13
C SER A 192 22.27 7.72 13.29
N PRO A 193 22.13 6.94 14.39
CA PRO A 193 21.51 7.44 15.60
C PRO A 193 22.38 8.55 16.23
N ILE A 194 21.73 9.53 16.86
CA ILE A 194 22.41 10.65 17.53
C ILE A 194 23.06 10.27 18.86
N ALA A 195 22.74 9.10 19.40
CA ALA A 195 23.29 8.59 20.65
C ALA A 195 23.42 7.05 20.61
N SER A 196 24.39 6.53 21.36
CA SER A 196 24.72 5.09 21.35
C SER A 196 23.66 4.16 21.93
N ASN A 197 22.73 4.70 22.69
CA ASN A 197 21.59 3.96 23.24
C ASN A 197 20.37 3.89 22.29
N ILE A 198 20.44 4.56 21.13
CA ILE A 198 19.41 4.49 20.09
C ILE A 198 19.78 3.36 19.12
N PRO A 199 18.83 2.48 18.73
CA PRO A 199 19.10 1.39 17.80
C PRO A 199 19.64 1.91 16.46
N ALA A 200 20.71 1.31 15.93
CA ALA A 200 21.27 1.69 14.63
C ALA A 200 20.37 1.28 13.46
N THR A 201 19.59 0.22 13.64
CA THR A 201 18.62 -0.28 12.68
C THR A 201 17.26 -0.53 13.34
N ILE A 202 16.20 -0.30 12.61
CA ILE A 202 14.83 -0.54 13.08
C ILE A 202 14.25 -1.70 12.28
N THR A 203 13.87 -2.77 12.98
CA THR A 203 13.31 -3.97 12.35
C THR A 203 11.81 -3.86 12.22
N LYS A 204 11.32 -3.97 10.99
CA LYS A 204 9.88 -4.03 10.69
C LYS A 204 9.21 -5.16 11.46
N GLN A 205 8.09 -4.85 12.14
CA GLN A 205 7.33 -5.86 12.88
C GLN A 205 6.41 -6.65 11.95
N THR A 206 6.28 -7.95 12.25
CA THR A 206 5.50 -8.90 11.46
C THR A 206 4.60 -9.72 12.37
N TYR A 207 3.31 -9.68 12.14
CA TYR A 207 2.33 -10.50 12.85
C TYR A 207 2.39 -11.95 12.37
N ARG A 208 2.33 -12.90 13.32
CA ARG A 208 2.47 -14.35 13.07
C ARG A 208 1.28 -15.17 13.60
N GLY A 209 0.12 -14.56 13.79
CA GLY A 209 -1.09 -15.28 14.17
C GLY A 209 -1.68 -16.10 13.03
N ASN A 210 -2.61 -16.96 13.36
CA ASN A 210 -3.36 -17.84 12.45
C ASN A 210 -4.66 -17.19 11.92
N THR A 211 -5.02 -16.02 12.42
CA THR A 211 -6.11 -15.19 11.91
C THR A 211 -5.53 -13.95 11.24
N LEU A 212 -6.17 -13.46 10.19
CA LEU A 212 -5.82 -12.22 9.54
C LEU A 212 -6.94 -11.18 9.73
N SER A 213 -6.78 -10.01 9.11
CA SER A 213 -7.69 -8.89 9.32
C SER A 213 -9.06 -9.15 8.70
N SER A 214 -10.12 -8.69 9.36
CA SER A 214 -11.48 -8.62 8.82
C SER A 214 -12.11 -7.26 9.13
N SER A 215 -13.15 -6.89 8.37
CA SER A 215 -13.89 -5.65 8.61
C SER A 215 -14.41 -5.58 10.04
N THR A 216 -14.16 -4.47 10.69
CA THR A 216 -14.71 -4.14 12.00
C THR A 216 -15.93 -3.22 11.90
N VAL A 217 -16.14 -2.64 10.72
CA VAL A 217 -17.26 -1.77 10.39
C VAL A 217 -17.82 -2.13 9.02
N VAL A 218 -19.15 -2.18 8.92
CA VAL A 218 -19.87 -2.27 7.66
C VAL A 218 -20.82 -1.08 7.56
N THR A 219 -20.75 -0.32 6.46
CA THR A 219 -21.60 0.85 6.22
C THR A 219 -21.96 0.98 4.74
N GLU A 220 -23.15 1.54 4.47
CA GLU A 220 -23.57 1.89 3.12
C GLU A 220 -22.74 3.05 2.53
N LYS A 221 -22.11 3.86 3.38
CA LYS A 221 -21.37 5.07 3.00
C LYS A 221 -19.91 4.83 2.65
N SER A 222 -19.44 3.58 2.65
CA SER A 222 -18.09 3.24 2.19
C SER A 222 -18.00 3.30 0.65
N ALA A 223 -16.81 3.44 0.09
CA ALA A 223 -16.57 3.39 -1.37
C ALA A 223 -17.06 2.07 -2.00
N TRP A 224 -17.13 1.01 -1.20
CA TRP A 224 -17.77 -0.27 -1.56
C TRP A 224 -18.94 -0.55 -0.62
N PRO A 225 -20.13 0.03 -0.87
CA PRO A 225 -21.24 0.04 0.07
C PRO A 225 -21.58 -1.32 0.65
N ASN A 226 -21.74 -1.39 1.96
CA ASN A 226 -22.17 -2.60 2.69
C ASN A 226 -21.29 -3.84 2.47
N ILE A 227 -20.00 -3.69 2.16
CA ILE A 227 -19.09 -4.83 2.00
C ILE A 227 -18.47 -5.22 3.36
N PHE A 228 -18.51 -6.50 3.66
CA PHE A 228 -17.66 -7.11 4.69
C PHE A 228 -16.43 -7.70 4.00
N MET A 229 -15.25 -7.33 4.44
CA MET A 229 -13.98 -7.77 3.88
C MET A 229 -13.28 -8.71 4.84
N VAL A 230 -12.68 -9.78 4.30
CA VAL A 230 -11.82 -10.69 5.06
C VAL A 230 -10.50 -10.88 4.31
N GLU A 231 -9.39 -10.74 5.02
CA GLU A 231 -8.07 -11.01 4.49
C GLU A 231 -7.80 -12.51 4.53
N VAL A 232 -7.70 -13.12 3.35
CA VAL A 232 -7.51 -14.57 3.16
C VAL A 232 -6.05 -14.94 3.24
N VAL A 233 -5.20 -14.11 2.63
CA VAL A 233 -3.73 -14.30 2.61
C VAL A 233 -3.04 -12.95 2.76
N ARG A 234 -1.87 -12.95 3.41
CA ARG A 234 -0.97 -11.79 3.49
C ARG A 234 0.38 -12.12 2.87
N SER A 235 0.93 -11.16 2.11
CA SER A 235 2.08 -11.36 1.23
C SER A 235 1.74 -12.20 -0.01
N CYS A 236 2.78 -12.53 -0.82
CA CYS A 236 2.66 -13.37 -2.01
C CYS A 236 3.95 -14.16 -2.19
N PRO A 237 3.88 -15.48 -2.43
CA PRO A 237 5.07 -16.32 -2.55
C PRO A 237 5.78 -16.22 -3.90
N GLU A 238 5.25 -15.46 -4.86
CA GLU A 238 5.73 -15.43 -6.23
C GLU A 238 7.03 -14.64 -6.45
N MET A 239 7.34 -13.70 -5.56
CA MET A 239 8.59 -12.94 -5.59
C MET A 239 8.82 -12.19 -6.91
N CYS A 240 7.76 -11.59 -7.48
CA CYS A 240 7.89 -10.70 -8.63
C CYS A 240 8.78 -9.50 -8.26
N ARG A 241 9.85 -9.24 -9.00
CA ARG A 241 10.95 -8.33 -8.61
C ARG A 241 10.58 -6.87 -8.36
N PHE A 242 9.42 -6.44 -8.82
CA PHE A 242 8.87 -5.10 -8.61
C PHE A 242 7.88 -4.99 -7.44
N CYS A 243 7.41 -6.13 -6.91
CA CYS A 243 6.20 -6.17 -6.09
C CYS A 243 6.50 -5.96 -4.60
N LEU A 244 6.08 -4.82 -4.05
CA LEU A 244 6.22 -4.51 -2.63
C LEU A 244 5.58 -5.57 -1.73
N ALA A 245 4.37 -6.05 -2.08
CA ALA A 245 3.67 -7.06 -1.29
C ALA A 245 4.43 -8.39 -1.17
N SER A 246 5.20 -8.77 -2.22
CA SER A 246 6.02 -10.00 -2.19
C SER A 246 7.29 -9.88 -1.35
N TYR A 247 7.78 -8.66 -1.11
CA TYR A 247 9.06 -8.46 -0.41
C TYR A 247 8.89 -7.83 0.96
N LEU A 248 8.05 -6.79 1.09
CA LEU A 248 7.90 -6.09 2.36
C LEU A 248 7.00 -6.83 3.35
N SER A 249 6.02 -7.61 2.87
CA SER A 249 5.04 -8.28 3.74
C SER A 249 5.35 -9.76 4.03
N LEU A 250 6.56 -10.23 3.71
CA LEU A 250 6.99 -11.61 4.03
C LEU A 250 6.99 -11.86 5.55
N PRO A 251 6.81 -13.16 5.94
CA PRO A 251 6.56 -14.34 5.12
C PRO A 251 5.14 -14.37 4.54
N PHE A 252 4.92 -15.19 3.50
CA PHE A 252 3.58 -15.51 3.03
C PHE A 252 2.82 -16.25 4.13
N ARG A 253 1.61 -15.79 4.44
CA ARG A 253 0.75 -16.33 5.51
C ARG A 253 -0.69 -16.42 5.01
N THR A 254 -1.39 -17.41 5.52
CA THR A 254 -2.80 -17.67 5.24
C THR A 254 -3.60 -17.64 6.55
N ALA A 255 -4.81 -17.13 6.51
CA ALA A 255 -5.73 -17.31 7.63
C ALA A 255 -6.21 -18.77 7.68
N SER A 256 -6.34 -19.36 8.87
CA SER A 256 -6.96 -20.68 9.01
C SER A 256 -8.37 -20.67 8.45
N LEU A 257 -8.73 -21.69 7.67
CA LEU A 257 -10.08 -21.78 7.11
C LEU A 257 -11.12 -21.97 8.22
N GLU A 258 -10.92 -22.94 9.11
CA GLU A 258 -11.87 -23.29 10.17
C GLU A 258 -11.89 -22.31 11.32
N ASP A 259 -10.71 -21.89 11.82
CA ASP A 259 -10.60 -21.05 13.03
C ASP A 259 -10.61 -19.54 12.73
N GLY A 260 -10.41 -19.14 11.45
CA GLY A 260 -10.28 -17.73 11.05
C GLY A 260 -11.31 -17.32 10.02
N LEU A 261 -11.26 -17.89 8.81
CA LEU A 261 -12.06 -17.40 7.68
C LEU A 261 -13.56 -17.69 7.85
N ILE A 262 -13.94 -18.92 8.15
CA ILE A 262 -15.36 -19.29 8.29
C ILE A 262 -16.03 -18.50 9.41
N PRO A 263 -15.49 -18.45 10.65
CA PRO A 263 -16.09 -17.66 11.71
C PRO A 263 -16.21 -16.16 11.38
N ALA A 264 -15.17 -15.57 10.76
CA ALA A 264 -15.20 -14.17 10.35
C ALA A 264 -16.28 -13.93 9.28
N ILE A 265 -16.38 -14.81 8.27
CA ILE A 265 -17.40 -14.72 7.22
C ILE A 265 -18.81 -14.83 7.82
N GLU A 266 -19.07 -15.80 8.69
CA GLU A 266 -20.36 -15.97 9.34
C GLU A 266 -20.75 -14.76 10.18
N GLN A 267 -19.80 -14.17 10.92
CA GLN A 267 -20.02 -12.92 11.66
C GLN A 267 -20.41 -11.77 10.71
N GLY A 268 -19.67 -11.58 9.63
CA GLY A 268 -19.94 -10.53 8.66
C GLY A 268 -21.29 -10.68 7.96
N LEU A 269 -21.67 -11.91 7.63
CA LEU A 269 -22.94 -12.21 6.96
C LEU A 269 -24.19 -12.02 7.84
N GLN A 270 -24.03 -11.83 9.15
CA GLN A 270 -25.12 -11.40 10.02
C GLN A 270 -25.57 -9.96 9.74
N VAL A 271 -24.68 -9.11 9.20
CA VAL A 271 -24.93 -7.69 9.00
C VAL A 271 -25.02 -7.27 7.53
N THR A 272 -24.51 -8.09 6.62
CA THR A 272 -24.53 -7.81 5.17
C THR A 272 -24.52 -9.09 4.33
N ASN A 273 -24.99 -9.00 3.08
CA ASN A 273 -24.88 -10.08 2.09
C ASN A 273 -23.75 -9.83 1.06
N ARG A 274 -22.83 -8.90 1.33
CA ARG A 274 -21.69 -8.60 0.44
C ARG A 274 -20.38 -8.99 1.11
N LEU A 275 -19.69 -9.96 0.53
CA LEU A 275 -18.39 -10.45 1.00
C LEU A 275 -17.27 -10.05 0.03
N GLY A 276 -16.18 -9.54 0.56
CA GLY A 276 -14.94 -9.27 -0.17
C GLY A 276 -13.80 -10.15 0.36
N LEU A 277 -13.24 -10.99 -0.50
CA LEU A 277 -12.02 -11.74 -0.19
C LEU A 277 -10.81 -10.92 -0.60
N LEU A 278 -9.96 -10.57 0.37
CA LEU A 278 -8.78 -9.73 0.18
C LEU A 278 -7.48 -10.51 0.35
N GLY A 279 -6.43 -10.03 -0.29
CA GLY A 279 -5.07 -10.54 -0.19
C GLY A 279 -4.29 -10.33 -1.47
N ALA A 280 -2.98 -10.38 -1.39
CA ALA A 280 -2.10 -10.21 -2.55
C ALA A 280 -2.18 -11.40 -3.54
N SER A 281 -2.64 -12.56 -3.09
CA SER A 281 -2.78 -13.76 -3.90
C SER A 281 -3.81 -14.73 -3.29
N VAL A 282 -5.08 -14.29 -3.25
CA VAL A 282 -6.19 -14.99 -2.57
C VAL A 282 -6.30 -16.46 -2.99
N THR A 283 -6.18 -16.74 -4.28
CA THR A 283 -6.31 -18.08 -4.86
C THR A 283 -5.13 -19.01 -4.60
N GLN A 284 -4.09 -18.55 -3.90
CA GLN A 284 -2.98 -19.39 -3.43
C GLN A 284 -3.14 -19.82 -1.96
N HIS A 285 -4.29 -19.56 -1.34
CA HIS A 285 -4.63 -20.19 -0.06
C HIS A 285 -4.67 -21.70 -0.23
N PRO A 286 -4.02 -22.50 0.64
CA PRO A 286 -3.97 -23.96 0.49
C PRO A 286 -5.36 -24.62 0.39
N GLU A 287 -6.33 -24.11 1.14
CA GLU A 287 -7.71 -24.60 1.22
C GLU A 287 -8.67 -23.70 0.44
N PHE A 288 -8.21 -23.11 -0.68
CA PHE A 288 -9.06 -22.19 -1.46
C PHE A 288 -10.25 -22.91 -2.12
N ASP A 289 -10.08 -24.15 -2.55
CA ASP A 289 -11.15 -24.94 -3.14
C ASP A 289 -12.23 -25.32 -2.12
N GLU A 290 -11.84 -25.56 -0.87
CA GLU A 290 -12.73 -25.80 0.27
C GLU A 290 -13.52 -24.53 0.61
N LEU A 291 -12.86 -23.37 0.63
CA LEU A 291 -13.52 -22.07 0.79
C LEU A 291 -14.55 -21.83 -0.32
N LEU A 292 -14.20 -22.13 -1.58
CA LEU A 292 -15.15 -22.01 -2.69
C LEU A 292 -16.34 -22.95 -2.53
N ASN A 293 -16.12 -24.21 -2.11
CA ASN A 293 -17.19 -25.17 -1.84
C ASN A 293 -18.10 -24.67 -0.71
N TYR A 294 -17.53 -24.12 0.35
CA TYR A 294 -18.28 -23.52 1.46
C TYR A 294 -19.17 -22.39 0.95
N LEU A 295 -18.61 -21.43 0.21
CA LEU A 295 -19.36 -20.29 -0.33
C LEU A 295 -20.34 -20.67 -1.47
N ALA A 296 -20.23 -21.85 -2.06
CA ALA A 296 -21.15 -22.33 -3.09
C ALA A 296 -22.42 -22.97 -2.52
N GLN A 297 -22.52 -23.21 -1.20
CA GLN A 297 -23.65 -23.84 -0.55
C GLN A 297 -24.96 -23.02 -0.73
N PRO A 298 -26.14 -23.66 -0.80
CA PRO A 298 -27.42 -22.98 -1.06
C PRO A 298 -27.77 -21.89 -0.05
N GLN A 299 -27.34 -22.01 1.19
CA GLN A 299 -27.57 -20.98 2.23
C GLN A 299 -26.97 -19.63 1.87
N TYR A 300 -26.01 -19.56 0.96
CA TYR A 300 -25.34 -18.35 0.50
C TYR A 300 -25.86 -17.87 -0.88
N ASP A 301 -27.02 -18.32 -1.36
CA ASP A 301 -27.54 -17.95 -2.69
C ASP A 301 -27.79 -16.43 -2.85
N GLN A 302 -28.01 -15.71 -1.76
CA GLN A 302 -28.15 -14.25 -1.77
C GLN A 302 -26.82 -13.51 -1.63
N LEU A 303 -25.71 -14.24 -1.44
CA LEU A 303 -24.40 -13.64 -1.26
C LEU A 303 -23.91 -13.00 -2.56
N ARG A 304 -23.42 -11.75 -2.45
CA ARG A 304 -22.63 -11.10 -3.48
C ARG A 304 -21.14 -11.21 -3.11
N LEU A 305 -20.40 -12.01 -3.87
CA LEU A 305 -18.98 -12.26 -3.63
C LEU A 305 -18.12 -11.36 -4.50
N SER A 306 -17.15 -10.69 -3.89
CA SER A 306 -16.09 -9.96 -4.57
C SER A 306 -14.74 -10.57 -4.20
N ILE A 307 -13.86 -10.75 -5.18
CA ILE A 307 -12.49 -11.24 -4.95
C ILE A 307 -11.53 -10.19 -5.48
N ALA A 308 -10.49 -9.88 -4.71
CA ALA A 308 -9.35 -9.09 -5.19
C ALA A 308 -8.67 -9.77 -6.38
N SER A 309 -7.65 -9.17 -6.95
CA SER A 309 -6.90 -9.76 -8.07
C SER A 309 -6.48 -11.20 -7.76
N VAL A 310 -6.79 -12.11 -8.67
CA VAL A 310 -6.40 -13.51 -8.57
C VAL A 310 -5.17 -13.80 -9.43
N ARG A 311 -4.44 -14.84 -9.08
CA ARG A 311 -3.34 -15.30 -9.92
C ARG A 311 -3.92 -15.91 -11.21
N THR A 312 -3.33 -15.55 -12.35
CA THR A 312 -3.89 -15.89 -13.67
C THR A 312 -4.04 -17.41 -13.88
N ASN A 313 -3.03 -18.18 -13.53
CA ASN A 313 -3.05 -19.66 -13.73
C ASN A 313 -3.93 -20.41 -12.72
N THR A 314 -4.54 -19.73 -11.75
CA THR A 314 -5.52 -20.34 -10.83
C THR A 314 -6.97 -20.08 -11.24
N VAL A 315 -7.21 -19.38 -12.35
CA VAL A 315 -8.57 -19.13 -12.86
C VAL A 315 -9.14 -20.42 -13.42
N SER A 316 -10.03 -21.06 -12.66
CA SER A 316 -10.76 -22.27 -13.06
C SER A 316 -12.20 -21.95 -13.49
N VAL A 317 -12.84 -22.87 -14.21
CA VAL A 317 -14.26 -22.80 -14.54
C VAL A 317 -15.09 -22.75 -13.25
N LYS A 318 -14.75 -23.57 -12.25
CA LYS A 318 -15.42 -23.60 -10.93
C LYS A 318 -15.37 -22.25 -10.23
N LEU A 319 -14.21 -21.57 -10.21
CA LEU A 319 -14.08 -20.21 -9.65
C LEU A 319 -15.01 -19.24 -10.39
N ALA A 320 -14.96 -19.26 -11.71
CA ALA A 320 -15.78 -18.37 -12.55
C ALA A 320 -17.30 -18.62 -12.36
N GLU A 321 -17.73 -19.88 -12.29
CA GLU A 321 -19.12 -20.27 -12.00
C GLU A 321 -19.56 -19.81 -10.61
N THR A 322 -18.72 -20.02 -9.59
CA THR A 322 -19.01 -19.57 -8.23
C THR A 322 -19.19 -18.05 -8.20
N LEU A 323 -18.28 -17.29 -8.83
CA LEU A 323 -18.38 -15.85 -8.91
C LEU A 323 -19.66 -15.40 -9.63
N THR A 324 -19.99 -16.03 -10.75
CA THR A 324 -21.18 -15.71 -11.52
C THR A 324 -22.47 -15.99 -10.73
N LYS A 325 -22.54 -17.13 -10.06
CA LYS A 325 -23.64 -17.47 -9.14
C LYS A 325 -23.76 -16.46 -7.99
N ARG A 326 -22.64 -15.91 -7.54
CA ARG A 326 -22.55 -14.90 -6.46
C ARG A 326 -22.54 -13.46 -7.00
N GLN A 327 -23.22 -13.21 -8.11
CA GLN A 327 -23.51 -11.89 -8.70
C GLN A 327 -22.28 -11.10 -9.15
N THR A 328 -21.13 -11.74 -9.36
CA THR A 328 -19.93 -11.11 -9.93
C THR A 328 -19.83 -11.41 -11.42
N ASN A 329 -19.71 -10.35 -12.22
CA ASN A 329 -19.73 -10.45 -13.69
C ASN A 329 -18.34 -10.33 -14.33
N SER A 330 -17.32 -9.97 -13.57
CA SER A 330 -15.96 -9.79 -14.08
C SER A 330 -14.91 -10.20 -13.06
N LEU A 331 -13.78 -10.64 -13.55
CA LEU A 331 -12.62 -11.03 -12.75
C LEU A 331 -11.41 -10.17 -13.15
N THR A 332 -10.52 -9.94 -12.20
CA THR A 332 -9.26 -9.20 -12.43
C THR A 332 -8.09 -10.16 -12.30
N ILE A 333 -7.19 -10.14 -13.30
CA ILE A 333 -5.93 -10.89 -13.31
C ILE A 333 -4.76 -9.94 -13.59
N ALA A 334 -3.58 -10.23 -13.06
CA ALA A 334 -2.38 -9.43 -13.30
C ALA A 334 -1.42 -10.21 -14.23
N VAL A 335 -1.30 -9.74 -15.46
CA VAL A 335 -0.42 -10.36 -16.49
C VAL A 335 0.89 -9.61 -16.65
N GLU A 336 0.92 -8.34 -16.30
CA GLU A 336 1.96 -7.31 -16.40
C GLU A 336 2.30 -6.96 -17.85
N THR A 337 2.61 -7.93 -18.68
CA THR A 337 2.99 -7.80 -20.10
C THR A 337 2.59 -9.06 -20.89
N GLY A 338 2.47 -8.95 -22.20
CA GLY A 338 2.32 -10.08 -23.11
C GLY A 338 3.64 -10.73 -23.56
N SER A 339 4.78 -10.16 -23.15
CA SER A 339 6.11 -10.66 -23.50
C SER A 339 6.61 -11.69 -22.49
N ASP A 340 6.90 -12.91 -22.96
CA ASP A 340 7.48 -13.97 -22.11
C ASP A 340 8.85 -13.55 -21.59
N ARG A 341 9.67 -12.88 -22.42
CA ARG A 341 10.98 -12.34 -22.03
C ARG A 341 10.86 -11.38 -20.85
N LEU A 342 9.95 -10.39 -20.91
CA LEU A 342 9.75 -9.44 -19.81
C LEU A 342 9.19 -10.12 -18.57
N ARG A 343 8.29 -11.10 -18.72
CA ARG A 343 7.78 -11.86 -17.56
C ARG A 343 8.91 -12.61 -16.85
N GLU A 344 9.87 -13.15 -17.57
CA GLU A 344 11.07 -13.75 -16.98
C GLU A 344 11.91 -12.71 -16.24
N ILE A 345 12.16 -11.56 -16.86
CA ILE A 345 12.89 -10.44 -16.24
C ILE A 345 12.25 -10.00 -14.93
N ILE A 346 10.93 -9.86 -14.88
CA ILE A 346 10.20 -9.47 -13.65
C ILE A 346 9.94 -10.64 -12.69
N ASN A 347 10.38 -11.86 -13.01
CA ASN A 347 10.07 -13.09 -12.28
C ASN A 347 8.56 -13.37 -12.16
N LYS A 348 7.80 -13.06 -13.22
CA LYS A 348 6.37 -13.38 -13.32
C LYS A 348 6.20 -14.75 -13.95
N LYS A 349 6.09 -15.76 -13.14
CA LYS A 349 5.96 -17.17 -13.56
C LYS A 349 4.58 -17.40 -14.19
N LEU A 350 4.43 -16.99 -15.45
CA LEU A 350 3.17 -17.04 -16.20
C LEU A 350 3.47 -17.09 -17.69
N THR A 351 2.74 -17.96 -18.44
CA THR A 351 2.84 -18.09 -19.89
C THR A 351 1.63 -17.48 -20.62
N ASN A 352 1.75 -17.27 -21.94
CA ASN A 352 0.64 -16.79 -22.75
C ASN A 352 -0.48 -17.84 -22.84
N GLU A 353 -0.16 -19.12 -22.82
CA GLU A 353 -1.12 -20.24 -22.81
C GLU A 353 -1.97 -20.22 -21.53
N GLU A 354 -1.34 -19.99 -20.37
CA GLU A 354 -2.06 -19.87 -19.09
C GLU A 354 -3.01 -18.65 -19.09
N ILE A 355 -2.61 -17.53 -19.69
CA ILE A 355 -3.47 -16.33 -19.83
C ILE A 355 -4.67 -16.63 -20.74
N ILE A 356 -4.46 -17.32 -21.85
CA ILE A 356 -5.53 -17.73 -22.76
C ILE A 356 -6.47 -18.70 -22.06
N THR A 357 -5.94 -19.71 -21.38
CA THR A 357 -6.72 -20.69 -20.60
C THR A 357 -7.57 -19.98 -19.54
N ALA A 358 -7.00 -19.00 -18.80
CA ALA A 358 -7.75 -18.22 -17.82
C ALA A 358 -8.95 -17.48 -18.45
N ALA A 359 -8.77 -16.89 -19.64
CA ALA A 359 -9.86 -16.20 -20.35
C ALA A 359 -10.93 -17.17 -20.82
N MET A 360 -10.54 -18.35 -21.32
CA MET A 360 -11.48 -19.41 -21.72
C MET A 360 -12.28 -19.91 -20.51
N ASN A 361 -11.63 -20.18 -19.39
CA ASN A 361 -12.26 -20.64 -18.14
C ASN A 361 -13.20 -19.56 -17.57
N ALA A 362 -12.78 -18.30 -17.58
CA ALA A 362 -13.63 -17.18 -17.16
C ALA A 362 -14.93 -17.10 -17.99
N LYS A 363 -14.81 -17.24 -19.30
CA LYS A 363 -15.97 -17.26 -20.20
C LYS A 363 -16.84 -18.50 -19.99
N ALA A 364 -16.24 -19.68 -19.91
CA ALA A 364 -16.95 -20.95 -19.70
C ALA A 364 -17.77 -20.94 -18.41
N GLY A 365 -17.24 -20.34 -17.34
CA GLY A 365 -17.94 -20.14 -16.06
C GLY A 365 -18.94 -18.97 -16.04
N GLY A 366 -19.21 -18.34 -17.20
CA GLY A 366 -20.28 -17.34 -17.37
C GLY A 366 -19.90 -15.89 -17.06
N LEU A 367 -18.63 -15.59 -16.80
CA LEU A 367 -18.18 -14.21 -16.62
C LEU A 367 -18.31 -13.42 -17.93
N LYS A 368 -18.71 -12.14 -17.81
CA LYS A 368 -18.94 -11.23 -18.95
C LYS A 368 -17.72 -10.37 -19.26
N GLY A 369 -16.78 -10.25 -18.33
CA GLY A 369 -15.58 -9.44 -18.48
C GLY A 369 -14.36 -10.00 -17.77
N LEU A 370 -13.20 -9.74 -18.36
CA LEU A 370 -11.90 -9.99 -17.77
C LEU A 370 -11.11 -8.70 -17.78
N LYS A 371 -10.69 -8.25 -16.60
CA LYS A 371 -9.84 -7.09 -16.42
C LYS A 371 -8.41 -7.60 -16.25
N LEU A 372 -7.50 -7.08 -17.06
CA LEU A 372 -6.09 -7.39 -16.98
C LEU A 372 -5.34 -6.18 -16.43
N TYR A 373 -4.42 -6.41 -15.50
CA TYR A 373 -3.46 -5.40 -15.10
C TYR A 373 -2.12 -5.64 -15.76
N GLY A 374 -1.48 -4.54 -16.14
CA GLY A 374 -0.15 -4.55 -16.71
C GLY A 374 0.66 -3.32 -16.36
N MET A 375 1.92 -3.38 -16.71
CA MET A 375 2.89 -2.31 -16.53
C MET A 375 3.57 -1.94 -17.83
N ILE A 376 4.07 -0.71 -17.89
CA ILE A 376 4.88 -0.18 -18.97
C ILE A 376 6.09 0.55 -18.40
N GLY A 377 7.16 0.67 -19.19
CA GLY A 377 8.41 1.25 -18.72
C GLY A 377 9.21 0.29 -17.83
N ILE A 378 8.94 -0.99 -17.93
CA ILE A 378 9.67 -2.05 -17.23
C ILE A 378 11.16 -1.98 -17.62
N PRO A 379 12.11 -2.09 -16.66
CA PRO A 379 13.53 -2.18 -16.98
C PRO A 379 13.83 -3.23 -18.07
N GLY A 380 14.51 -2.82 -19.13
CA GLY A 380 14.80 -3.68 -20.29
C GLY A 380 13.67 -3.87 -21.29
N GLU A 381 12.55 -3.14 -21.16
CA GLU A 381 11.42 -3.20 -22.10
C GLU A 381 11.80 -2.63 -23.49
N GLU A 382 11.46 -3.36 -24.54
CA GLU A 382 11.67 -3.02 -25.94
C GLU A 382 10.35 -2.89 -26.71
N ILE A 383 10.39 -2.37 -27.94
CA ILE A 383 9.19 -2.23 -28.77
C ILE A 383 8.54 -3.59 -29.08
N ALA A 384 9.36 -4.62 -29.31
CA ALA A 384 8.85 -5.98 -29.53
C ALA A 384 7.99 -6.53 -28.37
N ASP A 385 8.28 -6.11 -27.12
CA ASP A 385 7.50 -6.51 -25.94
C ASP A 385 6.12 -5.86 -25.93
N LEU A 386 6.04 -4.62 -26.44
CA LEU A 386 4.77 -3.91 -26.61
C LEU A 386 3.91 -4.59 -27.67
N GLU A 387 4.53 -4.97 -28.79
CA GLU A 387 3.86 -5.70 -29.88
C GLU A 387 3.37 -7.08 -29.41
N ALA A 388 4.18 -7.80 -28.61
CA ALA A 388 3.78 -9.07 -27.99
C ALA A 388 2.55 -8.91 -27.09
N THR A 389 2.44 -7.80 -26.34
CA THR A 389 1.26 -7.50 -25.51
C THR A 389 0.02 -7.27 -26.38
N ILE A 390 0.13 -6.57 -27.49
CA ILE A 390 -0.97 -6.37 -28.43
C ILE A 390 -1.41 -7.72 -29.05
N ALA A 391 -0.44 -8.54 -29.45
CA ALA A 391 -0.70 -9.89 -30.00
C ALA A 391 -1.40 -10.80 -28.97
N MET A 392 -1.01 -10.73 -27.69
CA MET A 392 -1.69 -11.43 -26.59
C MET A 392 -3.18 -11.04 -26.56
N PHE A 393 -3.53 -9.76 -26.60
CA PHE A 393 -4.94 -9.31 -26.61
C PHE A 393 -5.70 -9.79 -27.86
N GLN A 394 -5.07 -9.81 -29.02
CA GLN A 394 -5.67 -10.37 -30.23
C GLN A 394 -6.00 -11.87 -30.08
N ASN A 395 -5.08 -12.62 -29.48
CA ASN A 395 -5.27 -14.06 -29.21
C ASN A 395 -6.36 -14.30 -28.15
N LEU A 396 -6.42 -13.48 -27.10
CA LEU A 396 -7.49 -13.54 -26.09
C LEU A 396 -8.87 -13.31 -26.72
N LYS A 397 -9.01 -12.35 -27.62
CA LYS A 397 -10.28 -12.09 -28.33
C LYS A 397 -10.70 -13.25 -29.23
N LYS A 398 -9.74 -13.96 -29.84
CA LYS A 398 -10.01 -15.15 -30.64
C LYS A 398 -10.42 -16.34 -29.77
N ALA A 399 -9.72 -16.56 -28.65
CA ALA A 399 -9.94 -17.70 -27.76
C ALA A 399 -11.23 -17.57 -26.92
N ALA A 400 -11.58 -16.36 -26.51
CA ALA A 400 -12.77 -16.09 -25.69
C ALA A 400 -13.67 -15.01 -26.34
N PRO A 401 -14.28 -15.29 -27.53
CA PRO A 401 -15.10 -14.32 -28.25
C PRO A 401 -16.32 -13.90 -27.39
N GLY A 402 -16.60 -12.58 -27.36
CA GLY A 402 -17.69 -12.01 -26.56
C GLY A 402 -17.31 -11.67 -25.10
N LEU A 403 -16.18 -12.14 -24.60
CA LEU A 403 -15.66 -11.69 -23.30
C LEU A 403 -15.13 -10.25 -23.43
N ARG A 404 -15.65 -9.33 -22.60
CA ARG A 404 -15.18 -7.94 -22.58
C ARG A 404 -13.80 -7.86 -21.92
N LEU A 405 -12.81 -7.36 -22.65
CA LEU A 405 -11.44 -7.20 -22.14
C LEU A 405 -11.20 -5.74 -21.77
N THR A 406 -10.73 -5.52 -20.55
CA THR A 406 -10.25 -4.22 -20.05
C THR A 406 -8.79 -4.35 -19.68
N PHE A 407 -7.94 -3.41 -20.07
CA PHE A 407 -6.53 -3.38 -19.72
C PHE A 407 -6.21 -2.11 -18.91
N GLY A 408 -6.02 -2.29 -17.60
CA GLY A 408 -5.47 -1.25 -16.73
C GLY A 408 -3.94 -1.29 -16.79
N CYS A 409 -3.30 -0.18 -17.15
CA CYS A 409 -1.85 -0.15 -17.32
C CYS A 409 -1.25 1.01 -16.54
N SER A 410 -0.34 0.67 -15.61
CA SER A 410 0.45 1.62 -14.84
C SER A 410 1.88 1.75 -15.38
N THR A 411 2.53 2.87 -15.11
CA THR A 411 3.98 2.98 -15.31
C THR A 411 4.68 2.25 -14.17
N PHE A 412 5.77 1.54 -14.47
CA PHE A 412 6.65 0.98 -13.44
C PHE A 412 7.15 2.07 -12.50
N VAL A 413 6.88 1.93 -11.22
CA VAL A 413 7.38 2.79 -10.15
C VAL A 413 8.27 1.94 -9.24
N PRO A 414 9.58 2.23 -9.14
CA PRO A 414 10.46 1.49 -8.24
C PRO A 414 10.05 1.68 -6.79
N LYS A 415 10.05 0.60 -6.03
CA LYS A 415 9.68 0.56 -4.62
C LYS A 415 10.85 0.09 -3.76
N SER A 416 10.99 0.71 -2.58
CA SER A 416 11.94 0.30 -1.54
C SER A 416 11.75 -1.16 -1.15
N HIS A 417 12.79 -1.78 -0.61
CA HIS A 417 12.81 -3.18 -0.18
C HIS A 417 12.44 -4.21 -1.27
N THR A 418 12.48 -3.82 -2.55
CA THR A 418 12.34 -4.74 -3.68
C THR A 418 13.67 -4.88 -4.43
N PRO A 419 13.87 -5.95 -5.21
CA PRO A 419 15.06 -6.07 -6.06
C PRO A 419 15.29 -4.88 -6.99
N TRP A 420 14.21 -4.20 -7.40
CA TRP A 420 14.30 -3.07 -8.34
C TRP A 420 14.32 -1.69 -7.69
N GLN A 421 14.63 -1.62 -6.40
CA GLN A 421 14.78 -0.36 -5.66
C GLN A 421 15.88 0.58 -6.18
N TRP A 422 16.86 0.03 -6.93
CA TRP A 422 17.95 0.80 -7.56
C TRP A 422 17.59 1.33 -8.95
N CYS A 423 16.48 0.87 -9.55
CA CYS A 423 16.05 1.35 -10.87
C CYS A 423 15.39 2.73 -10.78
N GLY A 424 15.54 3.51 -11.86
CA GLY A 424 14.74 4.71 -12.10
C GLY A 424 13.48 4.42 -12.91
N LEU A 425 12.57 5.40 -12.97
CA LEU A 425 11.41 5.40 -13.83
C LEU A 425 11.83 5.71 -15.27
N ASN A 426 11.31 4.93 -16.22
CA ASN A 426 11.60 5.13 -17.65
C ASN A 426 10.69 6.22 -18.25
N LYS A 427 11.27 7.36 -18.64
CA LYS A 427 10.53 8.48 -19.27
C LYS A 427 9.86 8.12 -20.61
N GLU A 428 10.35 7.11 -21.33
CA GLU A 428 9.70 6.66 -22.56
C GLU A 428 8.34 6.00 -22.31
N ALA A 429 8.02 5.64 -21.07
CA ALA A 429 6.73 5.04 -20.71
C ALA A 429 5.54 5.91 -21.14
N GLU A 430 5.65 7.25 -21.10
CA GLU A 430 4.58 8.15 -21.56
C GLU A 430 4.24 7.95 -23.05
N LYS A 431 5.27 7.84 -23.89
CA LYS A 431 5.07 7.60 -25.33
C LYS A 431 4.51 6.19 -25.59
N ARG A 432 4.98 5.22 -24.81
CA ARG A 432 4.54 3.82 -24.90
C ARG A 432 3.08 3.65 -24.47
N LEU A 433 2.61 4.38 -23.44
CA LEU A 433 1.18 4.42 -23.09
C LEU A 433 0.32 4.90 -24.26
N LYS A 434 0.74 5.97 -24.94
CA LYS A 434 0.04 6.49 -26.14
C LYS A 434 0.05 5.48 -27.30
N PHE A 435 1.14 4.70 -27.43
CA PHE A 435 1.21 3.61 -28.41
C PHE A 435 0.20 2.51 -28.09
N TYR A 436 0.10 2.05 -26.84
CA TYR A 436 -0.90 1.07 -26.40
C TYR A 436 -2.32 1.57 -26.62
N GLU A 437 -2.61 2.81 -26.24
CA GLU A 437 -3.94 3.40 -26.41
C GLU A 437 -4.41 3.31 -27.87
N LYS A 438 -3.55 3.72 -28.80
CA LYS A 438 -3.85 3.69 -30.24
C LYS A 438 -4.04 2.25 -30.77
N ALA A 439 -3.19 1.33 -30.35
CA ALA A 439 -3.20 -0.05 -30.86
C ALA A 439 -4.36 -0.88 -30.26
N LEU A 440 -4.58 -0.79 -28.95
CA LEU A 440 -5.60 -1.57 -28.24
C LEU A 440 -7.03 -1.09 -28.57
N ARG A 441 -7.22 0.22 -28.76
CA ARG A 441 -8.51 0.78 -29.22
C ARG A 441 -8.92 0.20 -30.58
N LYS A 442 -7.97 0.02 -31.52
CA LYS A 442 -8.24 -0.57 -32.86
C LYS A 442 -8.76 -2.01 -32.78
N ILE A 443 -8.34 -2.75 -31.79
CA ILE A 443 -8.78 -4.13 -31.60
C ILE A 443 -9.92 -4.24 -30.57
N GLY A 444 -10.50 -3.12 -30.10
CA GLY A 444 -11.66 -3.09 -29.22
C GLY A 444 -11.38 -3.61 -27.80
N VAL A 445 -10.22 -3.29 -27.25
CA VAL A 445 -9.88 -3.47 -25.82
C VAL A 445 -10.11 -2.13 -25.10
N ASP A 446 -10.80 -2.17 -23.96
CA ASP A 446 -10.99 -1.00 -23.10
C ASP A 446 -9.68 -0.71 -22.35
N PHE A 447 -8.90 0.24 -22.86
CA PHE A 447 -7.59 0.59 -22.28
C PHE A 447 -7.73 1.73 -21.28
N ARG A 448 -7.20 1.51 -20.08
CA ARG A 448 -7.26 2.44 -18.94
C ARG A 448 -5.86 2.70 -18.40
N PRO A 449 -5.12 3.66 -18.99
CA PRO A 449 -3.81 4.04 -18.48
C PRO A 449 -3.91 4.86 -17.19
N GLU A 450 -2.95 4.66 -16.31
CA GLU A 450 -2.68 5.61 -15.23
C GLU A 450 -1.91 6.83 -15.75
N SER A 451 -1.99 7.94 -15.02
CA SER A 451 -1.30 9.17 -15.39
C SER A 451 0.21 9.04 -15.18
N PHE A 452 0.99 9.21 -16.25
CA PHE A 452 2.45 9.25 -16.17
C PHE A 452 2.96 10.33 -15.21
N ASN A 453 2.33 11.51 -15.18
CA ASN A 453 2.73 12.60 -14.28
C ASN A 453 2.61 12.19 -12.80
N TRP A 454 1.55 11.48 -12.45
CA TRP A 454 1.39 10.96 -11.09
C TRP A 454 2.39 9.84 -10.78
N SER A 455 2.77 9.02 -11.76
CA SER A 455 3.84 8.03 -11.59
C SER A 455 5.20 8.67 -11.34
N VAL A 456 5.49 9.82 -11.94
CA VAL A 456 6.70 10.63 -11.65
C VAL A 456 6.69 11.10 -10.19
N ILE A 457 5.59 11.69 -9.73
CA ILE A 457 5.45 12.17 -8.35
C ILE A 457 5.54 10.99 -7.37
N GLN A 458 4.84 9.90 -7.65
CA GLN A 458 4.90 8.70 -6.82
C GLN A 458 6.31 8.11 -6.74
N THR A 459 7.07 8.14 -7.83
CA THR A 459 8.47 7.71 -7.83
C THR A 459 9.33 8.59 -6.94
N LEU A 460 9.17 9.92 -7.04
CA LEU A 460 9.83 10.87 -6.16
C LEU A 460 9.57 10.55 -4.68
N LEU A 461 8.30 10.34 -4.31
CA LEU A 461 7.91 10.04 -2.93
C LEU A 461 8.38 8.66 -2.47
N SER A 462 8.39 7.67 -3.37
CA SER A 462 8.84 6.31 -3.04
C SER A 462 10.36 6.21 -2.86
N ARG A 463 11.15 7.07 -3.53
CA ARG A 463 12.62 7.04 -3.53
C ARG A 463 13.27 8.23 -2.82
N GLY A 464 12.48 9.21 -2.42
CA GLY A 464 12.96 10.44 -1.79
C GLY A 464 13.68 10.21 -0.46
N ASP A 465 14.61 11.08 -0.17
CA ASP A 465 15.26 11.18 1.14
C ASP A 465 14.62 12.30 1.98
N ARG A 466 15.16 12.54 3.18
CA ARG A 466 14.61 13.51 4.15
C ARG A 466 14.51 14.94 3.60
N ARG A 467 15.39 15.35 2.67
CA ARG A 467 15.35 16.68 2.03
C ARG A 467 14.08 16.89 1.20
N VAL A 468 13.42 15.81 0.77
CA VAL A 468 12.13 15.92 0.06
C VAL A 468 11.06 16.56 0.96
N SER A 469 11.16 16.48 2.29
CA SER A 469 10.25 17.17 3.21
C SER A 469 10.16 18.68 2.93
N TYR A 470 11.29 19.35 2.63
CA TYR A 470 11.31 20.77 2.25
C TYR A 470 10.55 21.02 0.94
N LEU A 471 10.69 20.10 -0.01
CA LEU A 471 9.96 20.16 -1.29
C LEU A 471 8.45 20.05 -1.08
N LEU A 472 8.00 19.11 -0.23
CA LEU A 472 6.58 18.89 0.06
C LEU A 472 5.93 20.12 0.71
N GLU A 473 6.65 20.77 1.61
CA GLU A 473 6.20 22.05 2.20
C GLU A 473 6.05 23.16 1.16
N GLN A 474 6.94 23.25 0.17
CA GLN A 474 6.81 24.24 -0.89
C GLN A 474 5.66 23.91 -1.85
N VAL A 475 5.52 22.65 -2.24
CA VAL A 475 4.48 22.18 -3.17
C VAL A 475 3.07 22.53 -2.67
N ARG A 476 2.81 22.45 -1.36
CA ARG A 476 1.50 22.78 -0.78
C ARG A 476 1.01 24.19 -1.11
N HIS A 477 1.93 25.13 -1.36
CA HIS A 477 1.58 26.50 -1.73
C HIS A 477 1.20 26.70 -3.20
N TYR A 478 1.52 25.69 -4.05
CA TYR A 478 1.33 25.77 -5.50
C TYR A 478 0.24 24.83 -6.02
N GLY A 479 -0.30 24.01 -5.14
CA GLY A 479 -1.27 22.97 -5.52
C GLY A 479 -0.60 21.66 -5.96
N ASP A 480 -1.41 20.66 -6.19
CA ASP A 480 -1.00 19.28 -6.36
C ASP A 480 -0.90 18.90 -7.85
N SER A 481 0.20 19.27 -8.49
CA SER A 481 0.48 18.95 -9.89
C SER A 481 1.98 18.76 -10.14
N LEU A 482 2.37 17.98 -11.15
CA LEU A 482 3.78 17.84 -11.54
C LEU A 482 4.44 19.20 -11.82
N GLY A 483 3.67 20.18 -12.34
CA GLY A 483 4.17 21.55 -12.53
C GLY A 483 4.57 22.22 -11.22
N SER A 484 3.79 22.01 -10.15
CA SER A 484 4.07 22.53 -8.80
C SER A 484 5.35 21.94 -8.23
N TYR A 485 5.55 20.62 -8.38
CA TYR A 485 6.80 19.97 -7.97
C TYR A 485 8.01 20.51 -8.73
N LYS A 486 7.91 20.64 -10.06
CA LYS A 486 9.00 21.23 -10.87
C LYS A 486 9.31 22.67 -10.47
N ARG A 487 8.30 23.46 -10.10
CA ARG A 487 8.49 24.80 -9.57
C ARG A 487 9.22 24.78 -8.24
N ALA A 488 8.80 23.95 -7.30
CA ALA A 488 9.44 23.80 -5.99
C ALA A 488 10.91 23.35 -6.13
N PHE A 489 11.21 22.39 -7.01
CA PHE A 489 12.60 22.01 -7.32
C PHE A 489 13.44 23.17 -7.84
N LYS A 490 12.86 24.06 -8.67
CA LYS A 490 13.57 25.25 -9.17
C LYS A 490 13.90 26.23 -8.05
N GLU A 491 13.00 26.41 -7.09
CA GLU A 491 13.18 27.33 -5.96
C GLU A 491 14.17 26.77 -4.93
N LEU A 492 14.18 25.45 -4.73
CA LEU A 492 15.12 24.75 -3.82
C LEU A 492 16.40 24.29 -4.52
N LYS A 493 16.71 24.85 -5.71
CA LYS A 493 17.92 24.49 -6.45
C LYS A 493 19.18 24.70 -5.61
N GLY A 494 20.00 23.64 -5.50
CA GLY A 494 21.21 23.67 -4.70
C GLY A 494 21.05 23.21 -3.25
N GLN A 495 19.80 22.99 -2.77
CA GLN A 495 19.53 22.51 -1.41
C GLN A 495 19.17 21.00 -1.36
N LEU A 496 18.82 20.41 -2.50
CA LEU A 496 18.55 18.98 -2.68
C LEU A 496 18.95 18.54 -4.09
N PRO A 497 19.13 17.23 -4.34
CA PRO A 497 19.34 16.69 -5.67
C PRO A 497 18.23 17.10 -6.65
N PRO A 498 18.52 17.17 -7.96
CA PRO A 498 17.50 17.46 -8.97
C PRO A 498 16.45 16.33 -9.04
N LEU A 499 15.29 16.64 -9.63
CA LEU A 499 14.19 15.67 -9.80
C LEU A 499 14.66 14.37 -10.46
N ASP A 500 15.52 14.47 -11.48
CA ASP A 500 16.00 13.32 -12.24
C ASP A 500 16.79 12.32 -11.37
N PHE A 501 17.54 12.80 -10.36
CA PHE A 501 18.23 11.95 -9.39
C PHE A 501 17.25 11.01 -8.66
N TYR A 502 16.12 11.53 -8.21
CA TYR A 502 15.13 10.73 -7.49
C TYR A 502 14.28 9.87 -8.43
N VAL A 503 14.01 10.36 -9.65
CA VAL A 503 12.99 9.74 -10.52
C VAL A 503 13.61 8.88 -11.60
N GLU A 504 14.54 9.41 -12.40
CA GLU A 504 15.02 8.75 -13.64
C GLU A 504 16.32 7.98 -13.45
N GLU A 505 17.21 8.45 -12.56
CA GLU A 505 18.53 7.83 -12.40
C GLU A 505 18.44 6.45 -11.79
N ASN A 506 19.20 5.53 -12.39
CA ASN A 506 19.49 4.25 -11.76
C ASN A 506 20.61 4.45 -10.74
N TRP A 507 20.42 3.97 -9.53
CA TRP A 507 21.42 4.06 -8.47
C TRP A 507 22.35 2.86 -8.48
N GLN A 508 23.62 3.08 -8.09
CA GLN A 508 24.60 2.01 -7.91
C GLN A 508 24.21 1.14 -6.70
N LEU A 509 24.63 -0.14 -6.72
CA LEU A 509 24.41 -1.04 -5.59
C LEU A 509 25.06 -0.55 -4.28
N ALA A 510 26.14 0.23 -4.39
CA ALA A 510 26.83 0.83 -3.25
C ALA A 510 26.16 2.12 -2.72
N THR A 511 25.16 2.66 -3.41
CA THR A 511 24.47 3.87 -2.97
C THR A 511 23.73 3.61 -1.65
N VAL A 512 23.95 4.48 -0.66
CA VAL A 512 23.21 4.46 0.60
C VAL A 512 21.76 4.88 0.31
N LEU A 513 20.83 3.94 0.53
CA LEU A 513 19.42 4.15 0.24
C LEU A 513 18.71 4.86 1.42
N PRO A 514 17.69 5.71 1.17
CA PRO A 514 16.98 6.43 2.22
C PRO A 514 16.42 5.53 3.33
N TRP A 515 16.05 4.30 3.02
CA TRP A 515 15.49 3.30 3.94
C TRP A 515 16.53 2.28 4.44
N GLN A 516 17.83 2.52 4.27
CA GLN A 516 18.88 1.53 4.58
C GLN A 516 18.97 1.17 6.08
N HIS A 517 18.58 2.09 6.95
CA HIS A 517 18.50 1.89 8.40
C HIS A 517 17.24 1.11 8.84
N LEU A 518 16.34 0.80 7.92
CA LEU A 518 15.11 0.02 8.17
C LEU A 518 15.33 -1.41 7.68
N GLU A 519 15.21 -2.35 8.61
CA GLU A 519 15.39 -3.76 8.29
C GLU A 519 14.07 -4.39 7.85
N GLY A 520 13.99 -4.73 6.55
CA GLY A 520 12.89 -5.48 5.96
C GLY A 520 12.99 -6.98 6.24
N PRO A 521 12.03 -7.78 5.74
CA PRO A 521 12.02 -9.23 5.95
C PRO A 521 13.18 -9.98 5.31
N LEU A 522 13.81 -9.40 4.30
CA LEU A 522 14.94 -10.00 3.58
C LEU A 522 16.18 -9.12 3.70
N PRO A 523 17.37 -9.73 3.88
CA PRO A 523 18.64 -9.03 3.86
C PRO A 523 18.85 -8.33 2.51
N VAL A 524 19.51 -7.16 2.52
CA VAL A 524 19.78 -6.37 1.31
C VAL A 524 20.58 -7.13 0.25
N ASN A 525 21.51 -7.99 0.66
CA ASN A 525 22.28 -8.84 -0.25
C ASN A 525 21.40 -9.85 -1.03
N THR A 526 20.28 -10.30 -0.45
CA THR A 526 19.28 -11.11 -1.16
C THR A 526 18.60 -10.29 -2.25
N LEU A 527 18.22 -9.04 -1.95
CA LEU A 527 17.63 -8.14 -2.95
C LEU A 527 18.63 -7.83 -4.07
N GLN A 528 19.91 -7.60 -3.73
CA GLN A 528 20.99 -7.39 -4.70
C GLN A 528 21.16 -8.61 -5.62
N LYS A 529 21.16 -9.82 -5.05
CA LYS A 529 21.22 -11.07 -5.84
C LYS A 529 20.06 -11.17 -6.82
N HIS A 530 18.81 -10.96 -6.38
CA HIS A 530 17.64 -11.00 -7.26
C HIS A 530 17.68 -9.89 -8.32
N PHE A 531 18.23 -8.73 -7.97
CA PHE A 531 18.47 -7.65 -8.94
C PHE A 531 19.48 -8.09 -10.01
N GLN A 532 20.66 -8.57 -9.60
CA GLN A 532 21.70 -9.04 -10.52
C GLN A 532 21.24 -10.18 -11.43
N GLU A 533 20.40 -11.09 -10.92
CA GLU A 533 19.76 -12.13 -11.74
C GLU A 533 18.89 -11.53 -12.86
N SER A 534 18.16 -10.44 -12.59
CA SER A 534 17.37 -9.76 -13.61
C SER A 534 18.23 -9.11 -14.69
N LEU A 535 19.40 -8.59 -14.32
CA LEU A 535 20.31 -7.89 -15.24
C LEU A 535 20.93 -8.80 -16.31
N ARG A 536 21.00 -10.11 -16.08
CA ARG A 536 21.47 -11.07 -17.10
C ARG A 536 20.69 -10.97 -18.42
N HIS A 537 19.46 -10.49 -18.34
CA HIS A 537 18.56 -10.32 -19.48
C HIS A 537 18.45 -8.84 -19.94
N ILE A 538 19.22 -7.93 -19.32
CA ILE A 538 19.18 -6.48 -19.58
C ILE A 538 20.59 -5.91 -19.70
N PRO A 539 21.28 -6.11 -20.85
CA PRO A 539 22.69 -5.70 -21.01
C PRO A 539 22.94 -4.21 -20.73
N SER A 540 21.96 -3.34 -21.00
CA SER A 540 22.07 -1.89 -20.78
C SER A 540 22.20 -1.48 -19.30
N TYR A 541 21.97 -2.39 -18.36
CA TYR A 541 22.05 -2.13 -16.91
C TYR A 541 23.30 -2.76 -16.25
N ASN A 542 24.19 -3.40 -17.02
CA ASN A 542 25.37 -4.07 -16.48
C ASN A 542 26.35 -3.12 -15.76
N ASN A 543 26.30 -1.83 -16.00
CA ASN A 543 27.12 -0.80 -15.35
C ASN A 543 26.60 -0.39 -13.94
N LEU A 544 25.52 -0.98 -13.46
CA LEU A 544 24.97 -0.73 -12.11
C LEU A 544 25.55 -1.65 -11.03
N ILE A 545 26.33 -2.65 -11.44
CA ILE A 545 26.93 -3.65 -10.55
C ILE A 545 28.23 -3.14 -9.95
#